data_35c9bdb0c2d25725e532ca509663298f
#
_entry.id   35c9bdb0c2d25725e532ca509663298f
#
_cell.length_a   1.000
_cell.length_b   1.000
_cell.length_c   1.000
_cell.angle_alpha   90.00
_cell.angle_beta   90.00
_cell.angle_gamma   90.00
#
_symmetry.space_group_name_H-M   'P 1'
#
loop_
_entity.id
_entity.type
_entity.pdbx_description
1 polymer ?
#
loop_
_entity_poly.entity_id
_entity_poly.type
_entity_poly.pdbx_seq_one_letter_code
_entity_poly.pdbx_strand_id
1 'polypeptide(L)'
;MFARIRHVATNTERYDTMAKFYQTIFGMKQITTGLVDETGQHNPNRGHISDGVIGMALLAKRPGSQQGLDHFGFECEDVKEVLERMKQKYPGLLFTKALSYVPFAGIRAQDPTGTQFDLSQKGMSNVREGYLSDGWEQPRWLNHIALRAREPDEVAEFYTTVLELEETPAPAGDGAISLTDGKVRLVIRRCHDKFYRGLRQGFDHIGFKVESVEKTTKDLDEIAAAFPESAPKKIAVGMQGGELEKDLQACPIGKHVLADPDGLLLDISE
;
A
#
# COMPACT_ATOMS: atom_id res chain seq x y z
N MET A 1 -4.99 19.51 -4.66
CA MET A 1 -3.91 18.50 -4.50
C MET A 1 -3.63 17.93 -5.88
N PHE A 2 -2.39 18.00 -6.34
CA PHE A 2 -1.98 17.63 -7.68
C PHE A 2 -1.99 16.11 -7.91
N ALA A 3 -1.58 15.33 -6.90
CA ALA A 3 -1.63 13.88 -6.92
C ALA A 3 -2.29 13.33 -5.66
N ARG A 4 -2.97 12.18 -5.79
CA ARG A 4 -3.63 11.47 -4.69
C ARG A 4 -3.19 10.02 -4.67
N ILE A 5 -2.90 9.49 -3.50
CA ILE A 5 -2.64 8.06 -3.29
C ILE A 5 -3.97 7.33 -3.40
N ARG A 6 -4.09 6.43 -4.38
CA ARG A 6 -5.36 5.77 -4.71
C ARG A 6 -5.26 4.25 -4.80
N HIS A 7 -4.05 3.72 -4.83
CA HIS A 7 -3.85 2.32 -5.16
C HIS A 7 -2.73 1.70 -4.36
N VAL A 8 -2.91 0.44 -3.98
CA VAL A 8 -1.87 -0.45 -3.48
C VAL A 8 -2.07 -1.83 -4.07
N ALA A 9 -1.01 -2.53 -4.38
CA ALA A 9 -1.05 -3.88 -4.91
C ALA A 9 -0.20 -4.83 -4.09
N THR A 10 -0.69 -6.04 -3.90
CA THR A 10 0.01 -7.12 -3.20
C THR A 10 -0.05 -8.40 -4.00
N ASN A 11 1.06 -9.12 -4.06
CA ASN A 11 1.16 -10.43 -4.68
C ASN A 11 0.77 -11.52 -3.67
N THR A 12 -0.17 -12.38 -4.03
CA THR A 12 -0.67 -13.47 -3.19
C THR A 12 -0.91 -14.75 -3.99
N GLU A 13 -0.69 -15.90 -3.37
CA GLU A 13 -1.13 -17.20 -3.88
C GLU A 13 -2.51 -17.59 -3.36
N ARG A 14 -3.03 -16.85 -2.35
CA ARG A 14 -4.25 -17.17 -1.60
C ARG A 14 -5.27 -16.05 -1.68
N TYR A 15 -5.68 -15.74 -2.91
CA TYR A 15 -6.56 -14.63 -3.20
C TYR A 15 -7.81 -14.56 -2.31
N ASP A 16 -8.57 -15.65 -2.24
CA ASP A 16 -9.84 -15.67 -1.49
C ASP A 16 -9.62 -15.48 0.02
N THR A 17 -8.55 -16.07 0.56
CA THR A 17 -8.14 -15.90 1.96
C THR A 17 -7.82 -14.44 2.27
N MET A 18 -7.04 -13.80 1.39
CA MET A 18 -6.65 -12.41 1.56
C MET A 18 -7.83 -11.45 1.40
N ALA A 19 -8.66 -11.66 0.36
CA ALA A 19 -9.87 -10.87 0.18
C ALA A 19 -10.79 -10.98 1.40
N LYS A 20 -11.01 -12.19 1.90
CA LYS A 20 -11.81 -12.44 3.09
C LYS A 20 -11.26 -11.73 4.33
N PHE A 21 -9.95 -11.80 4.56
CA PHE A 21 -9.30 -11.12 5.67
C PHE A 21 -9.58 -9.60 5.64
N TYR A 22 -9.24 -8.93 4.54
CA TYR A 22 -9.40 -7.49 4.43
C TYR A 22 -10.88 -7.04 4.43
N GLN A 23 -11.77 -7.83 3.84
CA GLN A 23 -13.20 -7.56 3.87
C GLN A 23 -13.77 -7.69 5.29
N THR A 24 -13.40 -8.75 6.01
CA THR A 24 -13.93 -9.01 7.35
C THR A 24 -13.36 -8.05 8.39
N ILE A 25 -12.04 -7.82 8.36
CA ILE A 25 -11.38 -7.02 9.40
C ILE A 25 -11.48 -5.52 9.12
N PHE A 26 -11.30 -5.10 7.86
CA PHE A 26 -11.24 -3.68 7.51
C PHE A 26 -12.45 -3.19 6.71
N GLY A 27 -13.44 -4.04 6.46
CA GLY A 27 -14.65 -3.64 5.74
C GLY A 27 -14.45 -3.30 4.27
N MET A 28 -13.31 -3.68 3.68
CA MET A 28 -13.04 -3.41 2.26
C MET A 28 -14.05 -4.13 1.38
N LYS A 29 -14.56 -3.45 0.37
CA LYS A 29 -15.59 -3.98 -0.53
C LYS A 29 -14.95 -4.51 -1.81
N GLN A 30 -15.47 -5.62 -2.34
CA GLN A 30 -15.11 -6.09 -3.68
C GLN A 30 -15.51 -5.05 -4.71
N ILE A 31 -14.60 -4.72 -5.62
CA ILE A 31 -14.88 -3.84 -6.74
C ILE A 31 -14.74 -4.57 -8.07
N THR A 32 -15.56 -4.19 -9.05
CA THR A 32 -15.49 -4.73 -10.40
C THR A 32 -14.38 -4.05 -11.17
N THR A 33 -13.36 -4.80 -11.56
CA THR A 33 -12.20 -4.23 -12.28
C THR A 33 -12.40 -4.16 -13.79
N GLY A 34 -13.46 -4.79 -14.32
CA GLY A 34 -13.64 -4.97 -15.75
C GLY A 34 -12.75 -6.06 -16.34
N LEU A 35 -11.93 -6.73 -15.55
CA LEU A 35 -11.17 -7.90 -16.01
C LEU A 35 -12.11 -9.08 -16.20
N VAL A 36 -11.89 -9.79 -17.27
CA VAL A 36 -12.58 -11.04 -17.60
C VAL A 36 -11.57 -12.18 -17.52
N ASP A 37 -12.05 -13.36 -17.19
CA ASP A 37 -11.25 -14.58 -17.24
C ASP A 37 -11.03 -15.07 -18.67
N GLU A 38 -10.37 -16.22 -18.81
CA GLU A 38 -10.08 -16.85 -20.10
C GLU A 38 -11.36 -17.23 -20.89
N THR A 39 -12.50 -17.31 -20.20
CA THR A 39 -13.80 -17.61 -20.82
C THR A 39 -14.59 -16.36 -21.21
N GLY A 40 -14.04 -15.17 -20.93
CA GLY A 40 -14.71 -13.90 -21.17
C GLY A 40 -15.72 -13.53 -20.07
N GLN A 41 -15.76 -14.28 -18.96
CA GLN A 41 -16.62 -13.96 -17.83
C GLN A 41 -15.89 -13.09 -16.81
N HIS A 42 -16.63 -12.15 -16.19
CA HIS A 42 -16.13 -11.46 -15.01
C HIS A 42 -15.89 -12.46 -13.89
N ASN A 43 -14.64 -12.55 -13.44
CA ASN A 43 -14.33 -13.32 -12.26
C ASN A 43 -14.55 -12.43 -11.01
N PRO A 44 -15.64 -12.61 -10.27
CA PRO A 44 -15.95 -11.80 -9.10
C PRO A 44 -14.93 -12.00 -7.95
N ASN A 45 -14.17 -13.09 -8.02
CA ASN A 45 -13.22 -13.50 -6.98
C ASN A 45 -11.76 -13.13 -7.31
N ARG A 46 -11.52 -12.53 -8.46
CA ARG A 46 -10.19 -12.02 -8.83
C ARG A 46 -10.30 -10.54 -9.11
N GLY A 47 -9.52 -9.74 -8.42
CA GLY A 47 -9.55 -8.33 -8.69
C GLY A 47 -9.17 -7.49 -7.50
N HIS A 48 -9.90 -6.45 -7.32
CA HIS A 48 -9.61 -5.41 -6.36
C HIS A 48 -10.65 -5.39 -5.26
N ILE A 49 -10.18 -5.12 -4.07
CA ILE A 49 -11.00 -4.69 -2.94
C ILE A 49 -10.69 -3.22 -2.66
N SER A 50 -11.59 -2.49 -2.03
CA SER A 50 -11.42 -1.06 -1.78
C SER A 50 -12.11 -0.63 -0.49
N ASP A 51 -11.52 0.36 0.16
CA ASP A 51 -12.15 1.12 1.24
C ASP A 51 -12.94 2.34 0.72
N GLY A 52 -13.07 2.48 -0.59
CA GLY A 52 -13.71 3.59 -1.30
C GLY A 52 -12.73 4.66 -1.77
N VAL A 53 -11.62 4.88 -1.07
CA VAL A 53 -10.57 5.85 -1.40
C VAL A 53 -9.36 5.16 -2.00
N ILE A 54 -8.94 4.06 -1.38
CA ILE A 54 -7.80 3.25 -1.81
C ILE A 54 -8.30 1.91 -2.35
N GLY A 55 -7.97 1.63 -3.59
CA GLY A 55 -8.14 0.30 -4.15
C GLY A 55 -6.92 -0.57 -3.88
N MET A 56 -7.15 -1.79 -3.39
CA MET A 56 -6.11 -2.80 -3.20
C MET A 56 -6.25 -3.89 -4.26
N ALA A 57 -5.24 -4.01 -5.11
CA ALA A 57 -5.14 -5.12 -6.06
C ALA A 57 -4.53 -6.34 -5.38
N LEU A 58 -5.24 -7.45 -5.39
CA LEU A 58 -4.73 -8.75 -4.99
C LEU A 58 -4.27 -9.48 -6.26
N LEU A 59 -2.97 -9.46 -6.52
CA LEU A 59 -2.37 -9.98 -7.74
C LEU A 59 -1.95 -11.43 -7.56
N ALA A 60 -2.20 -12.26 -8.57
CA ALA A 60 -1.67 -13.62 -8.58
C ALA A 60 -0.14 -13.58 -8.59
N LYS A 61 0.49 -14.19 -7.59
CA LYS A 61 1.93 -14.32 -7.52
C LYS A 61 2.45 -15.10 -8.72
N ARG A 62 3.43 -14.56 -9.40
CA ARG A 62 4.09 -15.18 -10.56
C ARG A 62 5.43 -15.76 -10.14
N PRO A 63 5.96 -16.76 -10.87
CA PRO A 63 7.35 -17.19 -10.68
C PRO A 63 8.31 -16.00 -10.74
N GLY A 64 9.18 -15.90 -9.74
CA GLY A 64 10.14 -14.80 -9.61
C GLY A 64 9.61 -13.52 -8.92
N SER A 65 8.29 -13.36 -8.74
CA SER A 65 7.75 -12.27 -7.92
C SER A 65 7.81 -12.61 -6.43
N GLN A 66 8.02 -11.60 -5.59
CA GLN A 66 7.96 -11.75 -4.15
C GLN A 66 6.50 -11.69 -3.67
N GLN A 67 6.19 -12.37 -2.59
CA GLN A 67 4.92 -12.24 -1.89
C GLN A 67 4.91 -10.94 -1.08
N GLY A 68 3.75 -10.30 -0.96
CA GLY A 68 3.58 -9.04 -0.25
C GLY A 68 3.43 -7.84 -1.18
N LEU A 69 3.71 -6.65 -0.68
CA LEU A 69 3.56 -5.40 -1.45
C LEU A 69 4.40 -5.43 -2.73
N ASP A 70 3.77 -5.07 -3.84
CA ASP A 70 4.36 -5.02 -5.17
C ASP A 70 4.54 -3.57 -5.65
N HIS A 71 3.47 -2.80 -5.63
CA HIS A 71 3.48 -1.39 -6.02
C HIS A 71 2.31 -0.64 -5.36
N PHE A 72 2.35 0.66 -5.43
CA PHE A 72 1.24 1.55 -5.07
C PHE A 72 0.97 2.52 -6.22
N GLY A 73 0.05 3.47 -6.07
CA GLY A 73 -0.25 4.32 -7.22
C GLY A 73 -0.95 5.63 -6.89
N PHE A 74 -0.76 6.58 -7.79
CA PHE A 74 -1.25 7.94 -7.69
C PHE A 74 -2.20 8.28 -8.84
N GLU A 75 -3.33 8.88 -8.51
CA GLU A 75 -4.14 9.61 -9.46
C GLU A 75 -3.61 11.05 -9.53
N CYS A 76 -3.22 11.50 -10.72
CA CYS A 76 -2.66 12.83 -10.95
C CYS A 76 -3.59 13.69 -11.78
N GLU A 77 -3.59 14.99 -11.52
CA GLU A 77 -4.30 15.97 -12.38
C GLU A 77 -3.70 16.02 -13.78
N ASP A 78 -2.37 15.93 -13.91
CA ASP A 78 -1.65 15.85 -15.19
C ASP A 78 -0.44 14.90 -15.12
N VAL A 79 -0.61 13.70 -15.68
CA VAL A 79 0.47 12.69 -15.75
C VAL A 79 1.61 13.13 -16.67
N LYS A 80 1.35 13.95 -17.70
CA LYS A 80 2.43 14.43 -18.58
C LYS A 80 3.38 15.35 -17.82
N GLU A 81 2.83 16.22 -16.97
CA GLU A 81 3.63 17.09 -16.13
C GLU A 81 4.49 16.29 -15.15
N VAL A 82 3.93 15.25 -14.52
CA VAL A 82 4.71 14.31 -13.68
C VAL A 82 5.90 13.73 -14.43
N LEU A 83 5.67 13.24 -15.65
CA LEU A 83 6.74 12.64 -16.47
C LEU A 83 7.80 13.65 -16.89
N GLU A 84 7.43 14.89 -17.19
CA GLU A 84 8.38 15.94 -17.52
C GLU A 84 9.24 16.32 -16.32
N ARG A 85 8.66 16.44 -15.12
CA ARG A 85 9.40 16.66 -13.86
C ARG A 85 10.39 15.51 -13.59
N MET A 86 9.93 14.26 -13.76
CA MET A 86 10.80 13.08 -13.63
C MET A 86 11.98 13.13 -14.61
N LYS A 87 11.74 13.38 -15.90
CA LYS A 87 12.81 13.48 -16.90
C LYS A 87 13.82 14.57 -16.60
N GLN A 88 13.35 15.72 -16.13
CA GLN A 88 14.22 16.88 -15.85
C GLN A 88 15.06 16.69 -14.59
N LYS A 89 14.48 16.20 -13.52
CA LYS A 89 15.14 16.12 -12.21
C LYS A 89 15.75 14.74 -11.92
N TYR A 90 15.17 13.69 -12.48
CA TYR A 90 15.55 12.30 -12.24
C TYR A 90 15.71 11.51 -13.55
N PRO A 91 16.58 11.92 -14.48
CA PRO A 91 16.65 11.36 -15.83
C PRO A 91 17.05 9.87 -15.87
N GLY A 92 17.58 9.33 -14.77
CA GLY A 92 17.94 7.91 -14.65
C GLY A 92 16.79 7.00 -14.25
N LEU A 93 15.63 7.54 -13.82
CA LEU A 93 14.50 6.72 -13.39
C LEU A 93 13.70 6.22 -14.60
N LEU A 94 13.28 4.95 -14.48
CA LEU A 94 12.55 4.27 -15.54
C LEU A 94 11.04 4.47 -15.37
N PHE A 95 10.35 4.59 -16.48
CA PHE A 95 8.91 4.50 -16.54
C PHE A 95 8.45 3.82 -17.85
N THR A 96 7.33 3.12 -17.79
CA THR A 96 6.75 2.40 -18.94
C THR A 96 5.26 2.68 -19.02
N LYS A 97 4.72 2.66 -20.23
CA LYS A 97 3.29 2.74 -20.44
C LYS A 97 2.64 1.44 -19.97
N ALA A 98 1.62 1.54 -19.12
CA ALA A 98 0.81 0.39 -18.75
C ALA A 98 -0.10 -0.04 -19.91
N LEU A 99 -0.50 -1.31 -19.89
CA LEU A 99 -1.47 -1.83 -20.86
C LEU A 99 -2.85 -1.23 -20.57
N SER A 100 -3.58 -0.85 -21.61
CA SER A 100 -4.85 -0.12 -21.50
C SER A 100 -5.96 -0.85 -20.74
N TYR A 101 -5.86 -2.17 -20.61
CA TYR A 101 -6.81 -2.98 -19.86
C TYR A 101 -6.44 -3.13 -18.38
N VAL A 102 -5.26 -2.70 -17.97
CA VAL A 102 -4.85 -2.75 -16.55
C VAL A 102 -5.68 -1.74 -15.77
N PRO A 103 -6.39 -2.17 -14.73
CA PRO A 103 -7.14 -1.25 -13.89
C PRO A 103 -6.22 -0.23 -13.23
N PHE A 104 -6.68 1.02 -13.17
CA PHE A 104 -6.00 2.15 -12.56
C PHE A 104 -4.75 2.65 -13.31
N ALA A 105 -3.79 1.81 -13.66
CA ALA A 105 -2.50 2.26 -14.17
C ALA A 105 -2.54 2.80 -15.61
N GLY A 106 -1.96 3.99 -15.82
CA GLY A 106 -1.63 4.52 -17.16
C GLY A 106 -0.14 4.42 -17.47
N ILE A 107 0.69 4.67 -16.48
CA ILE A 107 2.15 4.58 -16.49
C ILE A 107 2.61 3.83 -15.25
N ARG A 108 3.65 3.03 -15.39
CA ARG A 108 4.39 2.46 -14.28
C ARG A 108 5.77 3.11 -14.20
N ALA A 109 6.14 3.58 -13.03
CA ALA A 109 7.41 4.26 -12.77
C ALA A 109 8.10 3.70 -11.53
N GLN A 110 9.30 4.18 -11.25
CA GLN A 110 10.08 3.85 -10.05
C GLN A 110 10.52 5.13 -9.36
N ASP A 111 10.58 5.08 -8.04
CA ASP A 111 11.21 6.11 -7.23
C ASP A 111 12.74 5.89 -7.12
N PRO A 112 13.49 6.76 -6.45
CA PRO A 112 14.95 6.62 -6.30
C PRO A 112 15.40 5.33 -5.58
N THR A 113 14.52 4.67 -4.82
CA THR A 113 14.81 3.36 -4.19
C THR A 113 14.58 2.18 -5.11
N GLY A 114 13.98 2.40 -6.28
CA GLY A 114 13.48 1.36 -7.17
C GLY A 114 12.08 0.85 -6.81
N THR A 115 11.41 1.45 -5.82
CA THR A 115 10.03 1.11 -5.50
C THR A 115 9.11 1.49 -6.64
N GLN A 116 8.31 0.53 -7.09
CA GLN A 116 7.40 0.73 -8.21
C GLN A 116 6.14 1.46 -7.78
N PHE A 117 5.67 2.36 -8.63
CA PHE A 117 4.38 3.01 -8.48
C PHE A 117 3.69 3.22 -9.84
N ASP A 118 2.37 3.20 -9.80
CA ASP A 118 1.53 3.47 -10.95
C ASP A 118 1.06 4.93 -10.97
N LEU A 119 0.98 5.51 -12.14
CA LEU A 119 0.39 6.82 -12.39
C LEU A 119 -0.89 6.66 -13.20
N SER A 120 -1.96 7.21 -12.69
CA SER A 120 -3.26 7.31 -13.36
C SER A 120 -3.60 8.77 -13.62
N GLN A 121 -4.08 9.05 -14.84
CA GLN A 121 -4.63 10.37 -15.16
C GLN A 121 -6.04 10.48 -14.59
N LYS A 122 -6.34 11.54 -13.90
CA LYS A 122 -7.69 11.85 -13.41
C LYS A 122 -8.72 11.73 -14.55
N GLY A 123 -9.77 10.98 -14.30
CA GLY A 123 -10.83 10.71 -15.29
C GLY A 123 -10.49 9.66 -16.34
N MET A 124 -9.40 8.89 -16.20
CA MET A 124 -9.14 7.75 -17.10
C MET A 124 -10.25 6.71 -17.00
N SER A 125 -10.59 6.13 -18.16
CA SER A 125 -11.67 5.14 -18.26
C SER A 125 -11.40 3.81 -17.51
N ASN A 126 -10.14 3.50 -17.22
CA ASN A 126 -9.74 2.32 -16.45
C ASN A 126 -9.69 2.55 -14.93
N VAL A 127 -9.85 3.79 -14.47
CA VAL A 127 -10.09 4.10 -13.05
C VAL A 127 -11.52 3.75 -12.72
N ARG A 128 -11.71 2.75 -11.88
CA ARG A 128 -13.03 2.21 -11.55
C ARG A 128 -13.60 2.86 -10.30
N GLU A 129 -14.90 2.68 -10.08
CA GLU A 129 -15.68 3.27 -8.99
C GLU A 129 -15.03 3.16 -7.60
N GLY A 130 -14.37 2.04 -7.30
CA GLY A 130 -13.67 1.81 -6.03
C GLY A 130 -12.45 2.69 -5.75
N TYR A 131 -12.07 3.60 -6.66
CA TYR A 131 -10.96 4.55 -6.51
C TYR A 131 -11.41 6.01 -6.50
N LEU A 132 -12.71 6.28 -6.59
CA LEU A 132 -13.22 7.61 -6.90
C LEU A 132 -13.77 8.38 -5.70
N SER A 133 -13.96 7.73 -4.56
CA SER A 133 -14.50 8.42 -3.39
C SER A 133 -13.55 9.47 -2.85
N ASP A 134 -14.10 10.60 -2.45
CA ASP A 134 -13.35 11.68 -1.79
C ASP A 134 -13.27 11.52 -0.28
N GLY A 135 -13.86 10.49 0.28
CA GLY A 135 -13.83 10.19 1.71
C GLY A 135 -14.30 8.77 2.00
N TRP A 136 -14.04 8.34 3.22
CA TRP A 136 -14.43 7.02 3.69
C TRP A 136 -15.82 7.03 4.29
N GLU A 137 -16.62 6.03 3.91
CA GLU A 137 -17.95 5.78 4.48
C GLU A 137 -17.92 4.73 5.59
N GLN A 138 -16.78 4.05 5.74
CA GLN A 138 -16.58 2.96 6.68
C GLN A 138 -15.69 3.36 7.86
N PRO A 139 -15.79 2.71 9.03
CA PRO A 139 -15.06 3.09 10.24
C PRO A 139 -13.57 2.67 10.22
N ARG A 140 -13.16 1.87 9.25
CA ARG A 140 -11.78 1.35 9.11
C ARG A 140 -11.30 1.57 7.69
N TRP A 141 -10.12 2.18 7.54
CA TRP A 141 -9.57 2.50 6.23
C TRP A 141 -8.05 2.51 6.22
N LEU A 142 -7.46 2.34 5.04
CA LEU A 142 -6.03 2.47 4.85
C LEU A 142 -5.63 3.94 4.98
N ASN A 143 -4.80 4.26 5.98
CA ASN A 143 -4.42 5.64 6.29
C ASN A 143 -2.98 5.97 5.91
N HIS A 144 -2.10 4.96 5.74
CA HIS A 144 -0.75 5.19 5.28
C HIS A 144 -0.11 3.99 4.58
N ILE A 145 0.90 4.30 3.79
CA ILE A 145 1.85 3.36 3.20
C ILE A 145 3.23 3.75 3.72
N ALA A 146 4.01 2.80 4.22
CA ALA A 146 5.35 3.04 4.69
C ALA A 146 6.39 2.45 3.73
N LEU A 147 7.42 3.24 3.45
CA LEU A 147 8.60 2.88 2.68
C LEU A 147 9.84 2.92 3.56
N ARG A 148 10.86 2.16 3.17
CA ARG A 148 12.21 2.26 3.71
C ARG A 148 13.18 2.76 2.66
N ALA A 149 13.98 3.72 3.04
CA ALA A 149 15.02 4.30 2.20
C ALA A 149 16.33 4.43 2.97
N ARG A 150 17.46 4.27 2.29
CA ARG A 150 18.79 4.60 2.84
C ARG A 150 18.93 6.09 3.04
N GLU A 151 18.45 6.83 2.05
CA GLU A 151 18.42 8.29 2.04
C GLU A 151 16.96 8.79 2.01
N PRO A 152 16.28 8.86 3.19
CA PRO A 152 14.87 9.26 3.26
C PRO A 152 14.60 10.65 2.71
N ASP A 153 15.54 11.59 2.90
CA ASP A 153 15.41 12.96 2.42
C ASP A 153 15.33 13.03 0.88
N GLU A 154 16.15 12.25 0.17
CA GLU A 154 16.11 12.18 -1.30
C GLU A 154 14.78 11.62 -1.82
N VAL A 155 14.25 10.61 -1.13
CA VAL A 155 12.95 10.02 -1.48
C VAL A 155 11.80 10.98 -1.18
N ALA A 156 11.86 11.70 -0.07
CA ALA A 156 10.89 12.73 0.26
C ALA A 156 10.93 13.88 -0.77
N GLU A 157 12.12 14.35 -1.13
CA GLU A 157 12.30 15.36 -2.18
C GLU A 157 11.70 14.90 -3.51
N PHE A 158 11.87 13.62 -3.88
CA PHE A 158 11.24 13.07 -5.08
C PHE A 158 9.72 13.23 -5.04
N TYR A 159 9.06 12.74 -3.99
CA TYR A 159 7.59 12.77 -3.91
C TYR A 159 7.02 14.19 -3.76
N THR A 160 7.69 15.08 -3.06
CA THR A 160 7.28 16.48 -2.93
C THR A 160 7.47 17.25 -4.24
N THR A 161 8.55 16.98 -4.96
CA THR A 161 8.88 17.69 -6.20
C THR A 161 8.10 17.18 -7.40
N VAL A 162 7.96 15.85 -7.53
CA VAL A 162 7.36 15.21 -8.71
C VAL A 162 5.84 15.13 -8.60
N LEU A 163 5.34 14.82 -7.41
CA LEU A 163 3.92 14.57 -7.15
C LEU A 163 3.24 15.62 -6.27
N GLU A 164 3.99 16.61 -5.79
CA GLU A 164 3.50 17.69 -4.92
C GLU A 164 2.82 17.16 -3.63
N LEU A 165 3.34 16.05 -3.08
CA LEU A 165 2.91 15.65 -1.75
C LEU A 165 3.42 16.67 -0.72
N GLU A 166 2.61 16.96 0.29
CA GLU A 166 2.94 17.89 1.34
C GLU A 166 3.62 17.17 2.51
N GLU A 167 4.71 17.74 3.00
CA GLU A 167 5.31 17.25 4.25
C GLU A 167 4.43 17.63 5.43
N THR A 168 4.19 16.68 6.31
CA THR A 168 3.45 16.89 7.55
C THR A 168 4.36 16.67 8.76
N PRO A 169 4.14 17.38 9.87
CA PRO A 169 4.82 17.06 11.11
C PRO A 169 4.63 15.58 11.43
N ALA A 170 5.73 14.83 11.47
CA ALA A 170 5.69 13.46 11.97
C ALA A 170 5.57 13.52 13.51
N PRO A 171 4.69 12.72 14.13
CA PRO A 171 4.75 12.48 15.56
C PRO A 171 6.15 12.00 15.95
N ALA A 172 6.55 12.23 17.21
CA ALA A 172 7.84 11.72 17.71
C ALA A 172 7.96 10.21 17.46
N GLY A 173 9.03 9.79 16.81
CA GLY A 173 9.26 8.40 16.40
C GLY A 173 10.69 8.15 15.99
N ASP A 174 10.90 7.36 14.96
CA ASP A 174 12.21 6.92 14.47
C ASP A 174 12.89 7.91 13.49
N GLY A 175 12.42 9.15 13.41
CA GLY A 175 12.91 10.15 12.46
C GLY A 175 12.38 9.97 11.05
N ALA A 176 11.27 9.25 10.88
CA ALA A 176 10.61 9.11 9.59
C ALA A 176 10.08 10.44 9.07
N ILE A 177 10.14 10.63 7.76
CA ILE A 177 9.51 11.74 7.06
C ILE A 177 8.10 11.32 6.68
N SER A 178 7.12 12.16 6.97
CA SER A 178 5.72 11.91 6.64
C SER A 178 5.22 12.89 5.60
N LEU A 179 4.85 12.36 4.45
CA LEU A 179 4.22 13.10 3.37
C LEU A 179 2.72 12.77 3.32
N THR A 180 1.92 13.64 2.72
CA THR A 180 0.49 13.40 2.56
C THR A 180 -0.04 13.98 1.25
N ASP A 181 -1.10 13.37 0.76
CA ASP A 181 -1.98 13.91 -0.27
C ASP A 181 -3.21 14.64 0.32
N GLY A 182 -3.17 14.98 1.62
CA GLY A 182 -4.28 15.54 2.38
C GLY A 182 -5.21 14.49 3.01
N LYS A 183 -5.06 13.21 2.71
CA LYS A 183 -5.89 12.11 3.24
C LYS A 183 -5.06 10.91 3.67
N VAL A 184 -4.25 10.39 2.77
CA VAL A 184 -3.40 9.24 2.98
C VAL A 184 -1.96 9.73 3.19
N ARG A 185 -1.21 9.03 4.02
CA ARG A 185 0.19 9.38 4.27
C ARG A 185 1.12 8.41 3.56
N LEU A 186 2.23 8.95 3.07
CA LEU A 186 3.40 8.20 2.66
C LEU A 186 4.49 8.43 3.71
N VAL A 187 4.84 7.37 4.45
CA VAL A 187 5.81 7.45 5.53
C VAL A 187 7.14 6.88 5.04
N ILE A 188 8.18 7.70 5.05
CA ILE A 188 9.51 7.30 4.59
C ILE A 188 10.40 7.11 5.80
N ARG A 189 10.73 5.85 6.10
CA ARG A 189 11.53 5.42 7.23
C ARG A 189 12.96 5.15 6.80
N ARG A 190 13.92 5.36 7.70
CA ARG A 190 15.32 5.00 7.42
C ARG A 190 15.51 3.49 7.38
N CYS A 191 16.11 3.00 6.30
CA CYS A 191 16.58 1.63 6.21
C CYS A 191 17.94 1.54 6.92
N HIS A 192 17.95 0.96 8.11
CA HIS A 192 19.20 0.67 8.81
C HIS A 192 19.81 -0.60 8.21
N ASP A 193 21.08 -0.51 7.79
CA ASP A 193 21.87 -1.64 7.27
C ASP A 193 22.22 -2.65 8.39
N LYS A 194 21.21 -3.10 9.10
CA LYS A 194 21.35 -4.22 10.03
C LYS A 194 21.16 -5.51 9.24
N PHE A 195 22.28 -6.03 8.76
CA PHE A 195 22.37 -7.21 7.90
C PHE A 195 21.46 -8.38 8.32
N TYR A 196 21.29 -8.61 9.60
CA TYR A 196 20.51 -9.70 10.15
C TYR A 196 18.99 -9.44 10.20
N ARG A 197 18.49 -8.23 9.94
CA ARG A 197 17.05 -7.93 9.99
C ARG A 197 16.33 -8.17 8.68
N GLY A 198 17.06 -8.38 7.58
CA GLY A 198 16.46 -8.58 6.26
C GLY A 198 15.67 -7.39 5.73
N LEU A 199 15.70 -6.25 6.42
CA LEU A 199 15.02 -5.03 6.01
C LEU A 199 15.70 -4.48 4.77
N ARG A 200 14.92 -4.22 3.74
CA ARG A 200 15.38 -3.74 2.42
C ARG A 200 14.78 -2.38 2.14
N GLN A 201 15.39 -1.63 1.22
CA GLN A 201 14.74 -0.48 0.60
C GLN A 201 13.46 -0.92 -0.11
N GLY A 202 12.48 -0.04 -0.17
CA GLY A 202 11.19 -0.29 -0.78
C GLY A 202 10.07 -0.34 0.25
N PHE A 203 9.07 -1.17 0.01
CA PHE A 203 7.93 -1.29 0.91
C PHE A 203 8.31 -1.84 2.29
N ASP A 204 7.72 -1.23 3.31
CA ASP A 204 7.83 -1.67 4.70
C ASP A 204 6.52 -2.30 5.19
N HIS A 205 5.47 -1.51 5.27
CA HIS A 205 4.14 -1.95 5.71
C HIS A 205 3.04 -1.01 5.20
N ILE A 206 1.80 -1.40 5.43
CA ILE A 206 0.64 -0.52 5.28
C ILE A 206 -0.09 -0.39 6.61
N GLY A 207 -0.71 0.76 6.84
CA GLY A 207 -1.42 1.02 8.08
C GLY A 207 -2.90 1.32 7.89
N PHE A 208 -3.69 0.89 8.87
CA PHE A 208 -5.11 1.13 8.91
C PHE A 208 -5.50 1.96 10.12
N LYS A 209 -6.33 2.97 9.90
CA LYS A 209 -7.07 3.60 10.98
C LYS A 209 -8.30 2.77 11.29
N VAL A 210 -8.58 2.60 12.57
CA VAL A 210 -9.72 1.82 13.07
C VAL A 210 -10.47 2.63 14.13
N GLU A 211 -11.73 2.33 14.33
CA GLU A 211 -12.57 2.96 15.36
C GLU A 211 -12.17 2.54 16.79
N SER A 212 -11.61 1.33 16.94
CA SER A 212 -11.11 0.79 18.19
C SER A 212 -10.14 -0.35 17.94
N VAL A 213 -8.94 -0.25 18.51
CA VAL A 213 -7.94 -1.32 18.47
C VAL A 213 -8.44 -2.56 19.22
N GLU A 214 -9.08 -2.38 20.37
CA GLU A 214 -9.64 -3.48 21.14
C GLU A 214 -10.68 -4.28 20.33
N LYS A 215 -11.62 -3.58 19.70
CA LYS A 215 -12.63 -4.22 18.85
C LYS A 215 -11.99 -4.92 17.66
N THR A 216 -11.02 -4.28 17.00
CA THR A 216 -10.33 -4.88 15.85
C THR A 216 -9.55 -6.13 16.26
N THR A 217 -8.91 -6.13 17.42
CA THR A 217 -8.23 -7.30 17.96
C THR A 217 -9.21 -8.45 18.21
N LYS A 218 -10.37 -8.15 18.75
CA LYS A 218 -11.43 -9.17 18.94
C LYS A 218 -11.91 -9.75 17.60
N ASP A 219 -12.13 -8.90 16.60
CA ASP A 219 -12.52 -9.36 15.26
C ASP A 219 -11.42 -10.24 14.62
N LEU A 220 -10.12 -9.94 14.88
CA LEU A 220 -8.98 -10.76 14.45
C LEU A 220 -8.97 -12.15 15.13
N ASP A 221 -9.28 -12.20 16.42
CA ASP A 221 -9.41 -13.48 17.15
C ASP A 221 -10.61 -14.30 16.66
N GLU A 222 -11.72 -13.64 16.37
CA GLU A 222 -12.92 -14.29 15.83
C GLU A 222 -12.68 -14.88 14.43
N ILE A 223 -12.02 -14.14 13.52
CA ILE A 223 -11.69 -14.67 12.18
C ILE A 223 -10.67 -15.81 12.29
N ALA A 224 -9.69 -15.72 13.19
CA ALA A 224 -8.71 -16.77 13.40
C ALA A 224 -9.35 -18.08 13.93
N ALA A 225 -10.36 -17.95 14.77
CA ALA A 225 -11.11 -19.10 15.30
C ALA A 225 -12.02 -19.73 14.24
N ALA A 226 -12.73 -18.90 13.45
CA ALA A 226 -13.67 -19.37 12.45
C ALA A 226 -13.01 -19.84 11.14
N PHE A 227 -11.92 -19.21 10.75
CA PHE A 227 -11.19 -19.44 9.49
C PHE A 227 -9.68 -19.38 9.75
N PRO A 228 -9.07 -20.46 10.26
CA PRO A 228 -7.63 -20.46 10.63
C PRO A 228 -6.68 -20.07 9.50
N GLU A 229 -7.05 -20.32 8.25
CA GLU A 229 -6.27 -19.92 7.06
C GLU A 229 -6.25 -18.41 6.84
N SER A 230 -7.24 -17.70 7.39
CA SER A 230 -7.34 -16.23 7.37
C SER A 230 -6.83 -15.57 8.67
N ALA A 231 -6.21 -16.35 9.55
CA ALA A 231 -5.65 -15.81 10.78
C ALA A 231 -4.44 -14.90 10.49
N PRO A 232 -4.28 -13.78 11.22
CA PRO A 232 -3.09 -12.96 11.14
C PRO A 232 -1.87 -13.76 11.60
N LYS A 233 -0.72 -13.51 10.98
CA LYS A 233 0.55 -14.11 11.41
C LYS A 233 1.16 -13.33 12.57
N LYS A 234 1.85 -14.05 13.44
CA LYS A 234 2.64 -13.43 14.51
C LYS A 234 3.94 -12.88 13.95
N ILE A 235 4.29 -11.65 14.30
CA ILE A 235 5.54 -11.00 13.91
C ILE A 235 6.70 -11.49 14.78
N ALA A 236 6.48 -11.61 16.08
CA ALA A 236 7.50 -12.00 17.06
C ALA A 236 7.82 -13.51 16.99
N VAL A 237 8.24 -13.99 15.81
CA VAL A 237 8.67 -15.37 15.61
C VAL A 237 10.17 -15.44 15.28
N GLY A 238 10.85 -16.45 15.82
CA GLY A 238 12.28 -16.63 15.64
C GLY A 238 13.13 -15.61 16.38
N MET A 239 14.44 -15.66 16.18
CA MET A 239 15.44 -14.87 16.93
C MET A 239 15.30 -13.35 16.75
N GLN A 240 14.69 -12.90 15.67
CA GLN A 240 14.61 -11.48 15.30
C GLN A 240 13.18 -10.91 15.35
N GLY A 241 12.17 -11.75 15.64
CA GLY A 241 10.77 -11.33 15.59
C GLY A 241 10.47 -10.16 16.55
N GLY A 242 10.93 -10.24 17.77
CA GLY A 242 10.73 -9.16 18.76
C GLY A 242 11.46 -7.86 18.41
N GLU A 243 12.57 -7.93 17.69
CA GLU A 243 13.25 -6.72 17.20
C GLU A 243 12.52 -6.07 16.02
N LEU A 244 11.96 -6.88 15.10
CA LEU A 244 11.14 -6.39 14.02
C LEU A 244 9.87 -5.73 14.57
N GLU A 245 9.22 -6.33 15.54
CA GLU A 245 8.04 -5.75 16.20
C GLU A 245 8.35 -4.40 16.83
N LYS A 246 9.44 -4.29 17.59
CA LYS A 246 9.88 -3.01 18.16
C LYS A 246 10.21 -1.96 17.11
N ASP A 247 10.83 -2.38 16.03
CA ASP A 247 11.14 -1.49 14.92
C ASP A 247 9.87 -0.96 14.25
N LEU A 248 8.86 -1.81 14.04
CA LEU A 248 7.56 -1.38 13.50
C LEU A 248 6.83 -0.44 14.46
N GLN A 249 6.82 -0.76 15.76
CA GLN A 249 6.23 0.09 16.80
C GLN A 249 6.91 1.46 16.96
N ALA A 250 8.14 1.60 16.48
CA ALA A 250 8.84 2.89 16.43
C ALA A 250 8.32 3.79 15.29
N CYS A 251 7.55 3.27 14.35
CA CYS A 251 6.89 4.10 13.33
C CYS A 251 6.06 5.20 14.01
N PRO A 252 6.11 6.44 13.52
CA PRO A 252 5.37 7.54 14.13
C PRO A 252 3.84 7.39 14.00
N ILE A 253 3.39 6.57 13.06
CA ILE A 253 1.97 6.32 12.80
C ILE A 253 1.73 4.82 12.97
N GLY A 254 0.75 4.47 13.79
CA GLY A 254 0.45 3.08 14.11
C GLY A 254 1.36 2.50 15.19
N LYS A 255 0.78 1.80 16.14
CA LYS A 255 1.50 1.21 17.29
C LYS A 255 1.16 -0.26 17.51
N HIS A 256 0.09 -0.73 16.89
CA HIS A 256 -0.37 -2.10 17.01
C HIS A 256 -0.05 -2.85 15.71
N VAL A 257 1.06 -3.59 15.76
CA VAL A 257 1.61 -4.25 14.57
C VAL A 257 1.16 -5.70 14.49
N LEU A 258 0.85 -6.13 13.27
CA LEU A 258 0.48 -7.50 12.93
C LEU A 258 0.97 -7.83 11.53
N ALA A 259 0.79 -9.07 11.11
CA ALA A 259 0.96 -9.45 9.73
C ALA A 259 -0.32 -10.10 9.22
N ASP A 260 -0.67 -9.81 7.97
CA ASP A 260 -1.80 -10.47 7.32
C ASP A 260 -1.56 -11.99 7.15
N PRO A 261 -2.53 -12.77 6.65
CA PRO A 261 -2.36 -14.20 6.46
C PRO A 261 -1.20 -14.58 5.53
N ASP A 262 -0.77 -13.70 4.64
CA ASP A 262 0.40 -13.92 3.77
C ASP A 262 1.72 -13.44 4.38
N GLY A 263 1.65 -12.65 5.44
CA GLY A 263 2.82 -12.12 6.16
C GLY A 263 3.18 -10.70 5.74
N LEU A 264 2.30 -10.00 5.02
CA LEU A 264 2.45 -8.56 4.81
C LEU A 264 2.29 -7.84 6.15
N LEU A 265 3.26 -6.99 6.46
CA LEU A 265 3.25 -6.24 7.70
C LEU A 265 2.17 -5.15 7.67
N LEU A 266 1.41 -5.10 8.73
CA LEU A 266 0.35 -4.13 8.95
C LEU A 266 0.55 -3.43 10.28
N ASP A 267 0.07 -2.20 10.38
CA ASP A 267 -0.22 -1.61 11.69
C ASP A 267 -1.63 -1.04 11.77
N ILE A 268 -2.15 -0.87 12.97
CA ILE A 268 -3.45 -0.28 13.23
C ILE A 268 -3.33 0.84 14.26
N SER A 269 -4.13 1.88 14.08
CA SER A 269 -4.23 3.04 14.97
C SER A 269 -5.67 3.53 15.11
N GLU A 270 -5.99 4.15 16.25
CA GLU A 270 -7.26 4.88 16.49
C GLU A 270 -7.16 6.32 16.05
#